data_1f86c9bbc8ac4aec9913a3962aa1f660
#
_entry.id   1f86c9bbc8ac4aec9913a3962aa1f660
#
_cell.length_a   1.000
_cell.length_b   1.000
_cell.length_c   1.000
_cell.angle_alpha   90.00
_cell.angle_beta   90.00
_cell.angle_gamma   90.00
#
_symmetry.space_group_name_H-M   'P 1'
#
loop_
_entity.id
_entity.type
_entity.pdbx_description
1 polymer ?
#
loop_
_entity_poly.entity_id
_entity_poly.type
_entity_poly.pdbx_seq_one_letter_code
_entity_poly.pdbx_strand_id
1 'polypeptide(L)'
;MRRQGRSAGPAARRHSPVRNTFPMSSRTSPVSLPITIRRAVARDAKRLTRLVRGSSAYEGKYAAAVAGYRVGPDYIEAHRAFVAVGADEHGGRVLGFYSLILAPPELDLLFVADEAQRRGIGRLLVAHMQSEARAAGLDRVRVVSHLPAEDFYHSVGAVRTGTAFANPPAVPWDRPEFEFRITPE
;
A
#
# COMPACT_ATOMS: atom_id res chain seq x y z
N MET A 1 29.04 -56.32 -67.21
CA MET A 1 29.41 -55.72 -68.50
C MET A 1 28.95 -54.25 -68.51
N ARG A 2 29.95 -53.35 -68.69
CA ARG A 2 29.81 -51.95 -69.17
C ARG A 2 28.97 -50.99 -68.27
N ARG A 3 29.33 -49.82 -67.94
CA ARG A 3 30.33 -48.75 -68.09
C ARG A 3 29.70 -47.51 -67.52
N GLN A 4 30.37 -46.88 -66.62
CA GLN A 4 30.82 -45.47 -66.59
C GLN A 4 29.84 -44.40 -67.17
N GLY A 5 29.58 -43.41 -66.37
CA GLY A 5 29.11 -42.09 -66.73
C GLY A 5 29.32 -41.10 -65.60
N ARG A 6 30.48 -40.41 -65.63
CA ARG A 6 30.75 -39.21 -64.80
C ARG A 6 29.94 -38.06 -65.32
N SER A 7 29.34 -37.28 -64.52
CA SER A 7 29.05 -35.89 -64.82
C SER A 7 29.15 -35.01 -63.60
N ALA A 8 29.79 -33.87 -63.85
CA ALA A 8 30.25 -32.90 -62.89
C ALA A 8 29.11 -32.12 -62.22
N GLY A 9 29.32 -31.72 -60.98
CA GLY A 9 28.46 -30.79 -60.23
C GLY A 9 28.59 -29.32 -60.70
N PRO A 10 27.74 -28.48 -60.21
CA PRO A 10 28.09 -27.07 -60.04
C PRO A 10 28.02 -26.61 -58.58
N ALA A 11 28.99 -25.85 -58.27
CA ALA A 11 29.30 -24.85 -57.26
C ALA A 11 28.26 -24.61 -56.14
N ALA A 12 28.70 -24.85 -54.94
CA ALA A 12 28.10 -24.38 -53.72
C ALA A 12 28.09 -22.83 -53.65
N ARG A 13 26.94 -22.23 -53.67
CA ARG A 13 26.76 -20.82 -53.33
C ARG A 13 26.72 -20.73 -51.80
N ARG A 14 27.73 -20.09 -51.22
CA ARG A 14 27.83 -19.75 -49.81
C ARG A 14 26.78 -18.65 -49.51
N HIS A 15 25.73 -19.00 -48.79
CA HIS A 15 24.82 -18.03 -48.20
C HIS A 15 25.39 -17.60 -46.88
N SER A 16 25.82 -16.35 -46.82
CA SER A 16 26.16 -15.68 -45.57
C SER A 16 24.91 -15.54 -44.70
N PRO A 17 24.99 -15.81 -43.38
CA PRO A 17 23.85 -15.54 -42.50
C PRO A 17 23.74 -14.03 -42.29
N VAL A 18 22.61 -13.48 -42.75
CA VAL A 18 22.19 -12.12 -42.39
C VAL A 18 21.95 -12.09 -40.90
N ARG A 19 22.82 -11.39 -40.19
CA ARG A 19 22.61 -11.07 -38.73
C ARG A 19 21.43 -10.12 -38.64
N ASN A 20 20.28 -10.67 -38.30
CA ASN A 20 19.10 -9.89 -37.94
C ASN A 20 19.34 -9.32 -36.52
N THR A 21 19.91 -8.12 -36.48
CA THR A 21 20.06 -7.36 -35.23
C THR A 21 18.72 -6.70 -34.96
N PHE A 22 17.87 -7.41 -34.20
CA PHE A 22 16.70 -6.77 -33.61
C PHE A 22 17.17 -5.74 -32.60
N PRO A 23 16.74 -4.49 -32.65
CA PRO A 23 17.02 -3.53 -31.62
C PRO A 23 16.36 -4.04 -30.32
N MET A 24 17.16 -4.29 -29.29
CA MET A 24 16.66 -4.50 -27.95
C MET A 24 15.82 -3.27 -27.59
N SER A 25 14.51 -3.41 -27.61
CA SER A 25 13.62 -2.46 -27.00
C SER A 25 14.01 -2.33 -25.54
N SER A 26 14.62 -1.23 -25.19
CA SER A 26 14.85 -0.79 -23.84
C SER A 26 13.48 -0.80 -23.15
N ARG A 27 13.22 -1.81 -22.34
CA ARG A 27 12.09 -1.76 -21.41
C ARG A 27 12.40 -0.63 -20.44
N THR A 28 11.85 0.53 -20.74
CA THR A 28 11.77 1.63 -19.80
C THR A 28 10.95 1.11 -18.64
N SER A 29 11.61 0.73 -17.56
CA SER A 29 10.93 0.43 -16.30
C SER A 29 10.05 1.63 -15.97
N PRO A 30 8.79 1.45 -15.60
CA PRO A 30 7.96 2.58 -15.21
C PRO A 30 8.69 3.28 -14.05
N VAL A 31 9.06 4.53 -14.25
CA VAL A 31 9.61 5.38 -13.20
C VAL A 31 8.53 5.46 -12.15
N SER A 32 8.68 4.68 -11.08
CA SER A 32 7.80 4.77 -9.93
C SER A 32 8.07 6.15 -9.33
N LEU A 33 7.13 7.07 -9.50
CA LEU A 33 7.25 8.40 -8.92
C LEU A 33 7.46 8.27 -7.42
N PRO A 34 8.39 9.03 -6.82
CA PRO A 34 8.73 8.91 -5.42
C PRO A 34 7.50 9.19 -4.55
N ILE A 35 7.28 8.31 -3.56
CA ILE A 35 6.24 8.49 -2.55
C ILE A 35 6.91 9.15 -1.36
N THR A 36 6.35 10.27 -0.90
CA THR A 36 6.78 10.97 0.31
C THR A 36 5.72 10.87 1.40
N ILE A 37 6.15 10.78 2.66
CA ILE A 37 5.24 10.90 3.80
C ILE A 37 5.43 12.27 4.41
N ARG A 38 4.32 12.95 4.67
CA ARG A 38 4.29 14.24 5.36
C ARG A 38 3.19 14.28 6.41
N ARG A 39 3.33 15.19 7.36
CA ARG A 39 2.27 15.50 8.30
C ARG A 39 1.00 15.92 7.53
N ALA A 40 -0.16 15.39 7.96
CA ALA A 40 -1.45 15.87 7.50
C ALA A 40 -1.74 17.25 8.08
N VAL A 41 -2.46 18.06 7.32
CA VAL A 41 -2.90 19.42 7.73
C VAL A 41 -4.41 19.56 7.51
N ALA A 42 -5.03 20.55 8.12
CA ALA A 42 -6.48 20.79 8.09
C ALA A 42 -7.09 20.70 6.68
N ARG A 43 -6.39 21.21 5.65
CA ARG A 43 -6.84 21.15 4.25
C ARG A 43 -6.92 19.74 3.67
N ASP A 44 -6.26 18.74 4.27
CA ASP A 44 -6.33 17.35 3.84
C ASP A 44 -7.65 16.67 4.28
N ALA A 45 -8.36 17.22 5.27
CA ALA A 45 -9.53 16.62 5.91
C ALA A 45 -10.58 16.07 4.93
N LYS A 46 -10.93 16.83 3.89
CA LYS A 46 -11.88 16.39 2.86
C LYS A 46 -11.37 15.22 2.05
N ARG A 47 -10.05 15.15 1.78
CA ARG A 47 -9.42 14.05 1.04
C ARG A 47 -9.37 12.79 1.89
N LEU A 48 -9.00 12.91 3.17
CA LEU A 48 -8.95 11.79 4.11
C LEU A 48 -10.35 11.22 4.34
N THR A 49 -11.36 12.06 4.53
CA THR A 49 -12.76 11.63 4.63
C THR A 49 -13.19 10.82 3.39
N ARG A 50 -12.82 11.27 2.17
CA ARG A 50 -13.13 10.53 0.94
C ARG A 50 -12.42 9.18 0.88
N LEU A 51 -11.16 9.09 1.31
CA LEU A 51 -10.42 7.82 1.37
C LEU A 51 -11.11 6.81 2.29
N VAL A 52 -11.57 7.24 3.46
CA VAL A 52 -12.30 6.37 4.39
C VAL A 52 -13.60 5.88 3.77
N ARG A 53 -14.44 6.80 3.28
CA ARG A 53 -15.78 6.47 2.75
C ARG A 53 -15.75 5.69 1.44
N GLY A 54 -14.72 5.88 0.62
CA GLY A 54 -14.57 5.23 -0.69
C GLY A 54 -13.74 3.95 -0.65
N SER A 55 -13.35 3.46 0.52
CA SER A 55 -12.54 2.25 0.63
C SER A 55 -13.39 1.01 0.32
N SER A 56 -12.98 0.23 -0.67
CA SER A 56 -13.62 -1.04 -1.05
C SER A 56 -13.59 -2.08 0.07
N ALA A 57 -12.67 -1.95 1.03
CA ALA A 57 -12.64 -2.80 2.21
C ALA A 57 -13.92 -2.70 3.06
N TYR A 58 -14.67 -1.61 2.93
CA TYR A 58 -15.92 -1.37 3.65
C TYR A 58 -17.17 -1.47 2.77
N GLU A 59 -17.12 -2.23 1.68
CA GLU A 59 -18.31 -2.50 0.86
C GLU A 59 -19.26 -3.50 1.50
N GLY A 60 -20.47 -3.59 0.97
CA GLY A 60 -21.52 -4.55 1.38
C GLY A 60 -21.95 -4.31 2.84
N LYS A 61 -21.89 -5.34 3.65
CA LYS A 61 -22.35 -5.31 5.06
C LYS A 61 -21.56 -4.33 5.94
N TYR A 62 -20.37 -3.93 5.52
CA TYR A 62 -19.51 -3.04 6.27
C TYR A 62 -19.71 -1.54 5.93
N ALA A 63 -20.45 -1.21 4.87
CA ALA A 63 -20.63 0.15 4.37
C ALA A 63 -21.16 1.11 5.42
N ALA A 64 -22.05 0.66 6.30
CA ALA A 64 -22.65 1.47 7.35
C ALA A 64 -21.60 2.04 8.34
N ALA A 65 -20.51 1.33 8.59
CA ALA A 65 -19.49 1.77 9.53
C ALA A 65 -18.75 3.04 9.09
N VAL A 66 -18.65 3.28 7.78
CA VAL A 66 -17.91 4.42 7.23
C VAL A 66 -18.81 5.45 6.53
N ALA A 67 -20.10 5.17 6.34
CA ALA A 67 -21.02 6.04 5.60
C ALA A 67 -21.08 7.48 6.19
N GLY A 68 -21.12 7.60 7.52
CA GLY A 68 -21.12 8.85 8.25
C GLY A 68 -19.74 9.32 8.71
N TYR A 69 -18.68 8.55 8.43
CA TYR A 69 -17.35 8.83 8.98
C TYR A 69 -16.78 10.14 8.44
N ARG A 70 -16.15 10.91 9.31
CA ARG A 70 -15.55 12.19 8.96
C ARG A 70 -14.20 12.36 9.67
N VAL A 71 -13.15 12.55 8.89
CA VAL A 71 -11.86 13.04 9.40
C VAL A 71 -11.91 14.55 9.40
N GLY A 72 -12.11 15.15 10.57
CA GLY A 72 -12.19 16.61 10.73
C GLY A 72 -10.81 17.27 10.87
N PRO A 73 -10.70 18.60 10.66
CA PRO A 73 -9.49 19.36 10.97
C PRO A 73 -9.02 19.17 12.40
N ASP A 74 -9.95 19.26 13.37
CA ASP A 74 -9.67 19.12 14.80
C ASP A 74 -9.06 17.73 15.13
N TYR A 75 -9.56 16.67 14.47
CA TYR A 75 -9.01 15.33 14.59
C TYR A 75 -7.56 15.27 14.07
N ILE A 76 -7.27 15.91 12.92
CA ILE A 76 -5.93 15.95 12.32
C ILE A 76 -4.94 16.70 13.23
N GLU A 77 -5.40 17.76 13.88
CA GLU A 77 -4.59 18.56 14.80
C GLU A 77 -4.33 17.84 16.12
N ALA A 78 -5.34 17.15 16.65
CA ALA A 78 -5.28 16.46 17.93
C ALA A 78 -4.39 15.20 17.87
N HIS A 79 -4.27 14.55 16.72
CA HIS A 79 -3.56 13.27 16.58
C HIS A 79 -2.38 13.37 15.61
N ARG A 80 -1.46 12.40 15.68
CA ARG A 80 -0.34 12.28 14.73
C ARG A 80 -0.84 11.67 13.41
N ALA A 81 -1.45 12.48 12.56
CA ALA A 81 -1.90 12.08 11.24
C ALA A 81 -0.86 12.38 10.16
N PHE A 82 -0.56 11.40 9.29
CA PHE A 82 0.40 11.51 8.19
C PHE A 82 -0.18 10.97 6.90
N VAL A 83 0.19 11.58 5.79
CA VAL A 83 -0.26 11.22 4.44
C VAL A 83 0.90 10.76 3.59
N ALA A 84 0.71 9.67 2.85
CA ALA A 84 1.57 9.27 1.76
C ALA A 84 1.14 10.00 0.48
N VAL A 85 2.05 10.73 -0.14
CA VAL A 85 1.80 11.56 -1.32
C VAL A 85 2.66 11.06 -2.46
N GLY A 86 2.03 10.74 -3.59
CA GLY A 86 2.72 10.47 -4.85
C GLY A 86 3.02 11.78 -5.58
N ALA A 87 4.19 11.87 -6.22
CA ALA A 87 4.48 13.01 -7.06
C ALA A 87 3.51 13.05 -8.25
N ASP A 88 2.89 14.21 -8.47
CA ASP A 88 2.14 14.54 -9.68
C ASP A 88 2.38 16.01 -10.05
N GLU A 89 1.95 16.40 -11.24
CA GLU A 89 2.12 17.76 -11.77
C GLU A 89 1.35 18.84 -10.98
N HIS A 90 0.47 18.43 -10.04
CA HIS A 90 -0.44 19.30 -9.30
C HIS A 90 -0.16 19.32 -7.78
N GLY A 91 1.05 18.99 -7.35
CA GLY A 91 1.47 19.07 -5.95
C GLY A 91 1.19 17.84 -5.10
N GLY A 92 0.98 16.71 -5.74
CA GLY A 92 0.95 15.39 -5.11
C GLY A 92 -0.45 14.89 -4.74
N ARG A 93 -0.74 13.66 -5.22
CA ARG A 93 -1.95 12.93 -4.89
C ARG A 93 -1.80 12.19 -3.57
N VAL A 94 -2.74 12.36 -2.65
CA VAL A 94 -2.78 11.54 -1.42
C VAL A 94 -3.17 10.11 -1.79
N LEU A 95 -2.25 9.17 -1.55
CA LEU A 95 -2.37 7.74 -1.88
C LEU A 95 -2.80 6.90 -0.68
N GLY A 96 -2.63 7.44 0.53
CA GLY A 96 -3.02 6.81 1.78
C GLY A 96 -2.67 7.69 2.96
N PHE A 97 -3.11 7.30 4.14
CA PHE A 97 -2.79 7.99 5.38
C PHE A 97 -2.91 7.04 6.58
N TYR A 98 -2.33 7.46 7.69
CA TYR A 98 -2.61 6.88 8.99
C TYR A 98 -2.79 7.97 10.04
N SER A 99 -3.40 7.58 11.17
CA SER A 99 -3.49 8.39 12.38
C SER A 99 -3.04 7.57 13.59
N LEU A 100 -2.09 8.13 14.34
CA LEU A 100 -1.58 7.57 15.59
C LEU A 100 -2.05 8.43 16.78
N ILE A 101 -2.82 7.82 17.67
CA ILE A 101 -3.16 8.35 18.99
C ILE A 101 -2.02 7.99 19.95
N LEU A 102 -1.60 8.93 20.80
CA LEU A 102 -0.49 8.70 21.73
C LEU A 102 -0.95 8.20 23.12
N ALA A 103 -2.17 8.53 23.53
CA ALA A 103 -2.71 8.18 24.84
C ALA A 103 -4.22 7.89 24.78
N PRO A 104 -4.64 6.61 24.90
CA PRO A 104 -3.80 5.41 24.86
C PRO A 104 -3.17 5.20 23.48
N PRO A 105 -1.99 4.54 23.39
CA PRO A 105 -1.31 4.34 22.12
C PRO A 105 -2.11 3.46 21.14
N GLU A 106 -2.60 4.03 20.04
CA GLU A 106 -3.43 3.32 19.07
C GLU A 106 -3.19 3.82 17.63
N LEU A 107 -3.00 2.89 16.69
CA LEU A 107 -3.14 3.15 15.28
C LEU A 107 -4.64 3.15 14.96
N ASP A 108 -5.27 4.32 15.03
CA ASP A 108 -6.72 4.49 14.93
C ASP A 108 -7.21 4.37 13.49
N LEU A 109 -6.49 4.98 12.55
CA LEU A 109 -6.81 4.93 11.13
C LEU A 109 -5.60 4.52 10.29
N LEU A 110 -5.81 3.64 9.31
CA LEU A 110 -4.86 3.33 8.25
C LEU A 110 -5.64 3.01 6.98
N PHE A 111 -5.52 3.86 5.98
CA PHE A 111 -6.21 3.72 4.71
C PHE A 111 -5.27 3.95 3.54
N VAL A 112 -5.41 3.15 2.50
CA VAL A 112 -4.73 3.29 1.21
C VAL A 112 -5.78 3.34 0.11
N ALA A 113 -5.69 4.32 -0.78
CA ALA A 113 -6.60 4.44 -1.92
C ALA A 113 -6.59 3.13 -2.75
N ASP A 114 -7.76 2.67 -3.17
CA ASP A 114 -7.91 1.35 -3.80
C ASP A 114 -7.00 1.20 -5.02
N GLU A 115 -6.88 2.23 -5.86
CA GLU A 115 -5.99 2.28 -7.02
C GLU A 115 -4.49 2.32 -6.66
N ALA A 116 -4.17 2.57 -5.40
CA ALA A 116 -2.80 2.63 -4.89
C ALA A 116 -2.42 1.41 -4.04
N GLN A 117 -3.35 0.50 -3.79
CA GLN A 117 -3.11 -0.73 -3.04
C GLN A 117 -2.10 -1.64 -3.75
N ARG A 118 -1.54 -2.61 -3.02
CA ARG A 118 -0.51 -3.58 -3.50
C ARG A 118 0.77 -2.96 -4.05
N ARG A 119 0.99 -1.66 -3.85
CA ARG A 119 2.21 -0.92 -4.22
C ARG A 119 3.15 -0.68 -3.05
N GLY A 120 2.94 -1.35 -1.92
CA GLY A 120 3.77 -1.22 -0.72
C GLY A 120 3.46 -0.01 0.16
N ILE A 121 2.47 0.84 -0.20
CA ILE A 121 2.15 2.08 0.53
C ILE A 121 1.72 1.79 1.98
N GLY A 122 0.90 0.76 2.20
CA GLY A 122 0.50 0.37 3.55
C GLY A 122 1.70 -0.01 4.43
N ARG A 123 2.66 -0.76 3.90
CA ARG A 123 3.91 -1.11 4.60
C ARG A 123 4.75 0.14 4.91
N LEU A 124 4.85 1.07 3.96
CA LEU A 124 5.57 2.33 4.14
C LEU A 124 4.94 3.17 5.25
N LEU A 125 3.61 3.28 5.29
CA LEU A 125 2.86 3.99 6.33
C LEU A 125 3.05 3.35 7.71
N VAL A 126 3.01 2.01 7.80
CA VAL A 126 3.24 1.29 9.06
C VAL A 126 4.68 1.49 9.54
N ALA A 127 5.68 1.38 8.67
CA ALA A 127 7.07 1.61 9.04
C ALA A 127 7.30 3.05 9.57
N HIS A 128 6.69 4.04 8.93
CA HIS A 128 6.73 5.43 9.40
C HIS A 128 6.00 5.60 10.73
N MET A 129 4.84 4.98 10.92
CA MET A 129 4.09 4.99 12.18
C MET A 129 4.93 4.42 13.33
N GLN A 130 5.62 3.29 13.10
CA GLN A 130 6.51 2.71 14.11
C GLN A 130 7.68 3.64 14.46
N SER A 131 8.24 4.36 13.47
CA SER A 131 9.26 5.40 13.73
C SER A 131 8.72 6.55 14.56
N GLU A 132 7.52 7.05 14.24
CA GLU A 132 6.83 8.09 15.01
C GLU A 132 6.48 7.65 16.45
N ALA A 133 6.04 6.40 16.61
CA ALA A 133 5.76 5.80 17.91
C ALA A 133 7.04 5.72 18.76
N ARG A 134 8.15 5.27 18.16
CA ARG A 134 9.47 5.21 18.80
C ARG A 134 9.94 6.61 19.24
N ALA A 135 9.85 7.59 18.34
CA ALA A 135 10.20 8.98 18.64
C ALA A 135 9.33 9.60 19.75
N ALA A 136 8.12 9.07 19.94
CA ALA A 136 7.22 9.45 21.03
C ALA A 136 7.46 8.68 22.33
N GLY A 137 8.43 7.75 22.37
CA GLY A 137 8.74 6.94 23.56
C GLY A 137 7.72 5.86 23.86
N LEU A 138 6.92 5.43 22.86
CA LEU A 138 5.96 4.35 23.05
C LEU A 138 6.67 2.99 22.95
N ASP A 139 6.25 2.03 23.76
CA ASP A 139 6.74 0.63 23.73
C ASP A 139 5.84 -0.30 22.91
N ARG A 140 4.61 0.12 22.69
CA ARG A 140 3.60 -0.62 21.94
C ARG A 140 2.59 0.31 21.27
N VAL A 141 1.92 -0.18 20.22
CA VAL A 141 0.79 0.50 19.57
C VAL A 141 -0.30 -0.54 19.29
N ARG A 142 -1.47 -0.32 19.87
CA ARG A 142 -2.66 -1.15 19.64
C ARG A 142 -3.28 -0.87 18.27
N VAL A 143 -3.95 -1.85 17.70
CA VAL A 143 -4.76 -1.72 16.48
C VAL A 143 -6.03 -2.53 16.65
N VAL A 144 -7.19 -1.95 16.34
CA VAL A 144 -8.43 -2.68 16.12
C VAL A 144 -8.66 -2.76 14.61
N SER A 145 -8.35 -3.92 14.06
CA SER A 145 -8.37 -4.11 12.62
C SER A 145 -9.78 -4.39 12.09
N HIS A 146 -10.05 -3.94 10.86
CA HIS A 146 -11.16 -4.46 10.08
C HIS A 146 -10.86 -5.90 9.62
N LEU A 147 -11.86 -6.81 9.65
CA LEU A 147 -11.66 -8.24 9.32
C LEU A 147 -10.89 -8.48 8.02
N PRO A 148 -11.23 -7.84 6.88
CA PRO A 148 -10.49 -8.02 5.63
C PRO A 148 -9.03 -7.56 5.66
N ALA A 149 -8.59 -6.82 6.68
CA ALA A 149 -7.22 -6.33 6.81
C ALA A 149 -6.36 -7.18 7.76
N GLU A 150 -6.88 -8.26 8.33
CA GLU A 150 -6.16 -9.12 9.28
C GLU A 150 -4.83 -9.63 8.73
N ASP A 151 -4.84 -10.21 7.52
CA ASP A 151 -3.63 -10.73 6.86
C ASP A 151 -2.59 -9.63 6.62
N PHE A 152 -3.03 -8.42 6.31
CA PHE A 152 -2.13 -7.29 6.15
C PHE A 152 -1.38 -7.00 7.45
N TYR A 153 -2.08 -6.90 8.59
CA TYR A 153 -1.45 -6.61 9.88
C TYR A 153 -0.47 -7.70 10.30
N HIS A 154 -0.80 -8.98 10.10
CA HIS A 154 0.16 -10.07 10.26
C HIS A 154 1.41 -9.87 9.38
N SER A 155 1.20 -9.53 8.12
CA SER A 155 2.30 -9.37 7.15
C SER A 155 3.25 -8.21 7.44
N VAL A 156 2.85 -7.25 8.28
CA VAL A 156 3.67 -6.10 8.69
C VAL A 156 4.15 -6.21 10.15
N GLY A 157 4.02 -7.40 10.75
CA GLY A 157 4.63 -7.72 12.03
C GLY A 157 3.79 -7.38 13.27
N ALA A 158 2.50 -7.09 13.10
CA ALA A 158 1.59 -6.98 14.23
C ALA A 158 1.24 -8.36 14.79
N VAL A 159 1.15 -8.48 16.09
CA VAL A 159 0.79 -9.71 16.79
C VAL A 159 -0.66 -9.61 17.25
N ARG A 160 -1.46 -10.64 16.95
CA ARG A 160 -2.83 -10.70 17.44
C ARG A 160 -2.87 -10.84 18.95
N THR A 161 -3.64 -9.98 19.61
CA THR A 161 -3.73 -9.93 21.08
C THR A 161 -5.13 -10.25 21.60
N GLY A 162 -6.15 -10.13 20.75
CA GLY A 162 -7.53 -10.36 21.19
C GLY A 162 -8.58 -10.11 20.14
N THR A 163 -9.76 -9.79 20.62
CA THR A 163 -10.93 -9.47 19.82
C THR A 163 -11.71 -8.33 20.47
N ALA A 164 -11.90 -7.25 19.73
CA ALA A 164 -12.84 -6.20 20.08
C ALA A 164 -14.24 -6.67 19.68
N PHE A 165 -15.09 -6.94 20.67
CA PHE A 165 -16.44 -7.45 20.44
C PHE A 165 -17.32 -6.43 19.75
N ALA A 166 -18.32 -6.95 19.06
CA ALA A 166 -19.37 -6.15 18.42
C ALA A 166 -19.99 -5.16 19.41
N ASN A 167 -20.27 -3.96 18.93
CA ASN A 167 -20.95 -2.89 19.66
C ASN A 167 -22.08 -2.30 18.78
N PRO A 168 -23.22 -3.02 18.60
CA PRO A 168 -24.34 -2.52 17.81
C PRO A 168 -24.96 -1.25 18.45
N PRO A 169 -25.50 -0.34 17.65
CA PRO A 169 -25.56 -0.37 16.19
C PRO A 169 -24.30 0.12 15.48
N ALA A 170 -23.31 0.67 16.21
CA ALA A 170 -22.14 1.31 15.63
C ALA A 170 -21.27 0.33 14.83
N VAL A 171 -20.89 -0.80 15.42
CA VAL A 171 -20.12 -1.86 14.77
C VAL A 171 -20.72 -3.21 15.15
N PRO A 172 -21.59 -3.80 14.31
CA PRO A 172 -22.34 -5.01 14.66
C PRO A 172 -21.57 -6.33 14.39
N TRP A 173 -20.23 -6.29 14.37
CA TRP A 173 -19.37 -7.47 14.19
C TRP A 173 -18.11 -7.36 15.05
N ASP A 174 -17.57 -8.52 15.41
CA ASP A 174 -16.29 -8.62 16.11
C ASP A 174 -15.13 -8.23 15.20
N ARG A 175 -14.10 -7.63 15.80
CA ARG A 175 -12.90 -7.17 15.11
C ARG A 175 -11.64 -7.71 15.76
N PRO A 176 -10.64 -8.19 14.99
CA PRO A 176 -9.38 -8.63 15.56
C PRO A 176 -8.61 -7.45 16.14
N GLU A 177 -8.02 -7.67 17.31
CA GLU A 177 -7.09 -6.75 17.96
C GLU A 177 -5.65 -7.21 17.74
N PHE A 178 -4.79 -6.24 17.44
CA PHE A 178 -3.37 -6.44 17.24
C PHE A 178 -2.57 -5.46 18.06
N GLU A 179 -1.29 -5.78 18.23
CA GLU A 179 -0.29 -4.92 18.84
C GLU A 179 1.00 -4.92 18.02
N PHE A 180 1.52 -3.75 17.74
CA PHE A 180 2.90 -3.55 17.32
C PHE A 180 3.77 -3.36 18.55
N ARG A 181 4.82 -4.16 18.70
CA ARG A 181 5.89 -3.90 19.67
C ARG A 181 6.86 -2.90 19.06
N ILE A 182 7.12 -1.82 19.77
CA ILE A 182 8.01 -0.75 19.35
C ILE A 182 9.34 -0.96 20.07
N THR A 183 10.35 -1.42 19.33
CA THR A 183 11.68 -1.64 19.90
C THR A 183 12.43 -0.32 19.93
N PRO A 184 13.08 0.07 21.04
CA PRO A 184 14.05 1.16 21.06
C PRO A 184 15.17 0.91 20.04
N GLU A 185 15.75 1.96 19.50
CA GLU A 185 16.98 1.88 18.69
C GLU A 185 18.19 1.63 19.57
#